data_a02ee764e92ca4d2cfd2353c35258b57
#
_entry.id   a02ee764e92ca4d2cfd2353c35258b57
#
_cell.length_a   1.000
_cell.length_b   1.000
_cell.length_c   1.000
_cell.angle_alpha   90.00
_cell.angle_beta   90.00
_cell.angle_gamma   90.00
#
_symmetry.space_group_name_H-M   'P 1'
#
loop_
_entity.id
_entity.type
_entity.pdbx_description
1 polymer ?
#
loop_
_entity_poly.entity_id
_entity_poly.type
_entity_poly.pdbx_seq_one_letter_code
_entity_poly.pdbx_strand_id
1 'polypeptide(L)'
;MDDAVCTVGLYDASREHSACGVGFLTRKDSRQTHDVLLKGHEALCAVPHRGGMSSEGIGDGAGVSVDLSLSLFRRLTGAALEPGSFGVGNFFLPSDASQHDRASQLVAETLEEAGLRVLLMRDLPVDADDDLGPRAIKAQLPIRQWIFAAPEGLRDAALDSRIHGALLAIEAVAYTDAALDGLYPLSLSARMQVFKGRLNSWEIIPYFKDLSDPDHAVHTMYFHTRFSTNTDPHPSMAQPFRLMAHNGELNTDKKNRLSEAAIALARNKAIVRPRGQSDSCRLDQTLNARVFEEGLDLVTAVVAMMPPAWENDTRLSPRVRAMLEYFSLSEEKNDGPAALIFGDGTIIGARLDRLGLRPLRTVETADYLAVMSETGQIAFPPESVTRRGRVEAGGMIYWNHAEGRAYETEDALEQLAAKEDYAALLGAAQVNIDDLPSADSDLKLAAARYFGDLERPARYVAYTHNQESFKFLMDPMLQSGAEKVSAMGYGNAINALSDNEGGVAKYFSQRFAQVTNPPLDSIREADGMTLRVALGEKPHLGHSRSRQIVVNSPVLRMADMLKIKAQTETPWDRFDILYEPVFGDALANEAALISAIDAVANEVVGFAREKGGIA
;
A
#
# COMPACT_ATOMS: atom_id res chain seq x y z
N MET A 1 2.16 -1.53 42.53
CA MET A 1 0.77 -1.99 42.65
C MET A 1 0.67 -3.27 41.84
N ASP A 2 0.46 -4.39 42.53
CA ASP A 2 0.31 -5.68 41.85
C ASP A 2 -1.03 -5.69 41.13
N ASP A 3 -0.99 -5.42 39.83
CA ASP A 3 -2.12 -5.70 38.95
C ASP A 3 -2.21 -7.21 38.74
N ALA A 4 -3.04 -7.84 39.57
CA ALA A 4 -3.50 -9.19 39.31
C ALA A 4 -4.26 -9.17 37.97
N VAL A 5 -3.55 -9.45 36.89
CA VAL A 5 -4.16 -9.70 35.56
C VAL A 5 -5.10 -10.85 35.71
N CYS A 6 -6.39 -10.56 35.67
CA CYS A 6 -7.45 -11.54 35.81
C CYS A 6 -7.41 -12.44 34.57
N THR A 7 -6.80 -13.61 34.68
CA THR A 7 -6.87 -14.64 33.64
C THR A 7 -8.29 -15.20 33.62
N VAL A 8 -9.06 -14.83 32.60
CA VAL A 8 -10.41 -15.35 32.39
C VAL A 8 -10.34 -16.48 31.36
N GLY A 9 -10.56 -17.70 31.80
CA GLY A 9 -10.59 -18.87 30.92
C GLY A 9 -9.21 -19.32 30.47
N LEU A 10 -9.06 -19.53 29.14
CA LEU A 10 -7.80 -19.96 28.51
C LEU A 10 -6.90 -18.79 28.06
N TYR A 11 -7.30 -17.56 28.32
CA TYR A 11 -6.51 -16.38 28.01
C TYR A 11 -5.33 -16.23 28.95
N ASP A 12 -4.15 -16.11 28.40
CA ASP A 12 -2.90 -15.89 29.14
C ASP A 12 -2.18 -14.69 28.51
N ALA A 13 -2.24 -13.54 29.18
CA ALA A 13 -1.66 -12.29 28.71
C ALA A 13 -0.14 -12.37 28.47
N SER A 14 0.55 -13.36 29.06
CA SER A 14 1.98 -13.57 28.84
C SER A 14 2.33 -14.19 27.49
N ARG A 15 1.34 -14.72 26.78
CA ARG A 15 1.53 -15.49 25.53
C ARG A 15 1.23 -14.73 24.25
N GLU A 16 0.66 -13.54 24.32
CA GLU A 16 0.21 -12.81 23.15
C GLU A 16 0.99 -11.51 22.94
N HIS A 17 1.95 -11.50 22.03
CA HIS A 17 2.83 -10.35 21.78
C HIS A 17 3.05 -10.00 20.29
N SER A 18 2.20 -10.41 19.36
CA SER A 18 2.48 -10.33 17.94
C SER A 18 1.51 -9.49 17.08
N ALA A 19 0.77 -8.55 17.66
CA ALA A 19 -0.15 -7.73 16.89
C ALA A 19 0.03 -6.23 17.18
N CYS A 20 -0.05 -5.38 16.13
CA CYS A 20 0.02 -3.94 16.27
C CYS A 20 -1.34 -3.35 16.67
N GLY A 21 -1.35 -2.26 17.43
CA GLY A 21 -2.53 -1.46 17.72
C GLY A 21 -2.59 -0.24 16.80
N VAL A 22 -3.74 -0.03 16.16
CA VAL A 22 -4.00 1.16 15.32
C VAL A 22 -5.36 1.73 15.65
N GLY A 23 -5.53 3.02 15.44
CA GLY A 23 -6.81 3.66 15.61
C GLY A 23 -6.78 5.15 15.30
N PHE A 24 -7.96 5.74 15.26
CA PHE A 24 -8.12 7.18 15.23
C PHE A 24 -9.26 7.63 16.15
N LEU A 25 -9.17 8.87 16.54
CA LEU A 25 -10.21 9.62 17.25
C LEU A 25 -10.38 10.97 16.58
N THR A 26 -11.63 11.36 16.29
CA THR A 26 -11.92 12.67 15.72
C THR A 26 -13.16 13.30 16.35
N ARG A 27 -13.12 14.61 16.52
CA ARG A 27 -14.28 15.41 16.90
C ARG A 27 -15.15 15.71 15.69
N LYS A 28 -16.44 15.45 15.82
CA LYS A 28 -17.42 15.64 14.75
C LYS A 28 -17.71 17.12 14.45
N ASP A 29 -17.50 18.01 15.42
CA ASP A 29 -17.70 19.46 15.30
C ASP A 29 -16.46 20.20 14.76
N SER A 30 -15.37 19.49 14.44
CA SER A 30 -14.09 20.03 13.97
C SER A 30 -13.43 21.04 14.93
N ARG A 31 -13.92 21.15 16.17
CA ARG A 31 -13.35 22.05 17.16
C ARG A 31 -12.07 21.46 17.75
N GLN A 32 -10.98 22.21 17.68
CA GLN A 32 -9.72 21.82 18.29
C GLN A 32 -9.83 21.87 19.83
N THR A 33 -9.48 20.79 20.49
CA THR A 33 -9.44 20.66 21.96
C THR A 33 -8.28 19.79 22.39
N HIS A 34 -7.70 20.05 23.56
CA HIS A 34 -6.64 19.21 24.13
C HIS A 34 -7.16 17.82 24.55
N ASP A 35 -8.45 17.68 24.81
CA ASP A 35 -9.10 16.42 25.19
C ASP A 35 -8.88 15.27 24.18
N VAL A 36 -8.73 15.58 22.90
CA VAL A 36 -8.39 14.58 21.87
C VAL A 36 -7.04 13.93 22.14
N LEU A 37 -6.03 14.71 22.54
CA LEU A 37 -4.70 14.19 22.91
C LEU A 37 -4.74 13.36 24.20
N LEU A 38 -5.53 13.79 25.20
CA LEU A 38 -5.70 13.03 26.43
C LEU A 38 -6.36 11.67 26.19
N LYS A 39 -7.44 11.64 25.39
CA LYS A 39 -8.10 10.38 24.99
C LYS A 39 -7.19 9.51 24.12
N GLY A 40 -6.40 10.12 23.26
CA GLY A 40 -5.38 9.41 22.48
C GLY A 40 -4.30 8.79 23.35
N HIS A 41 -3.87 9.48 24.41
CA HIS A 41 -2.94 8.92 25.39
C HIS A 41 -3.55 7.71 26.14
N GLU A 42 -4.78 7.83 26.62
CA GLU A 42 -5.51 6.71 27.23
C GLU A 42 -5.57 5.50 26.28
N ALA A 43 -5.86 5.74 24.99
CA ALA A 43 -5.90 4.69 23.98
C ALA A 43 -4.56 4.00 23.77
N LEU A 44 -3.46 4.75 23.80
CA LEU A 44 -2.09 4.23 23.65
C LEU A 44 -1.66 3.44 24.90
N CYS A 45 -2.11 3.85 26.09
CA CYS A 45 -1.88 3.14 27.36
C CYS A 45 -2.71 1.85 27.49
N ALA A 46 -3.88 1.79 26.84
CA ALA A 46 -4.80 0.66 26.97
C ALA A 46 -4.32 -0.63 26.26
N VAL A 47 -3.34 -0.55 25.38
CA VAL A 47 -2.89 -1.67 24.54
C VAL A 47 -1.38 -1.92 24.61
N PRO A 48 -0.77 -2.06 25.79
CA PRO A 48 0.66 -2.30 25.93
C PRO A 48 1.07 -3.65 25.30
N HIS A 49 0.18 -4.63 25.31
CA HIS A 49 0.34 -5.95 24.68
C HIS A 49 0.41 -5.89 23.15
N ARG A 50 0.03 -4.77 22.53
CA ARG A 50 0.12 -4.52 21.09
C ARG A 50 1.42 -3.80 20.70
N GLY A 51 2.21 -3.38 21.66
CA GLY A 51 3.55 -2.83 21.46
C GLY A 51 4.60 -3.94 21.38
N GLY A 52 5.76 -3.62 20.83
CA GLY A 52 6.97 -4.43 20.95
C GLY A 52 7.95 -3.73 21.88
N MET A 53 8.55 -4.49 22.77
CA MET A 53 9.53 -3.97 23.71
C MET A 53 10.69 -4.96 23.85
N SER A 54 11.92 -4.45 23.81
CA SER A 54 13.10 -5.27 24.10
C SER A 54 13.16 -5.67 25.57
N SER A 55 13.99 -6.67 25.91
CA SER A 55 14.26 -7.05 27.28
C SER A 55 14.84 -5.92 28.14
N GLU A 56 15.28 -4.84 27.51
CA GLU A 56 15.88 -3.65 28.15
C GLU A 56 14.87 -2.49 28.28
N GLY A 57 13.59 -2.74 27.98
CA GLY A 57 12.54 -1.73 28.08
C GLY A 57 12.45 -0.77 26.89
N ILE A 58 13.27 -0.96 25.85
CA ILE A 58 13.24 -0.09 24.66
C ILE A 58 12.07 -0.50 23.77
N GLY A 59 11.18 0.45 23.45
CA GLY A 59 10.08 0.21 22.52
C GLY A 59 10.56 -0.04 21.08
N ASP A 60 9.79 -0.83 20.33
CA ASP A 60 10.04 -1.06 18.90
C ASP A 60 9.79 0.19 18.06
N GLY A 61 9.04 1.14 18.59
CA GLY A 61 8.66 2.39 17.95
C GLY A 61 7.15 2.55 17.89
N ALA A 62 6.69 3.74 18.17
CA ALA A 62 5.29 4.14 18.11
C ALA A 62 5.17 5.59 17.64
N GLY A 63 3.95 6.04 17.35
CA GLY A 63 3.75 7.41 16.96
C GLY A 63 2.29 7.81 16.81
N VAL A 64 2.12 9.12 16.64
CA VAL A 64 0.84 9.78 16.45
C VAL A 64 0.91 10.77 15.30
N SER A 65 -0.20 10.91 14.58
CA SER A 65 -0.43 12.00 13.62
C SER A 65 -1.61 12.82 14.09
N VAL A 66 -1.45 14.14 14.11
CA VAL A 66 -2.46 15.09 14.60
C VAL A 66 -2.58 16.26 13.63
N ASP A 67 -3.74 16.92 13.61
CA ASP A 67 -3.91 18.18 12.88
C ASP A 67 -3.10 19.31 13.52
N LEU A 68 -2.83 20.34 12.71
CA LEU A 68 -2.03 21.48 13.16
C LEU A 68 -2.80 22.33 14.17
N SER A 69 -2.28 22.43 15.39
CA SER A 69 -2.87 23.25 16.47
C SER A 69 -2.69 24.73 16.22
N LEU A 70 -3.77 25.43 15.92
CA LEU A 70 -3.72 26.86 15.66
C LEU A 70 -3.28 27.66 16.90
N SER A 71 -3.76 27.29 18.08
CA SER A 71 -3.39 27.94 19.36
C SER A 71 -1.91 27.80 19.66
N LEU A 72 -1.37 26.57 19.56
CA LEU A 72 0.05 26.31 19.81
C LEU A 72 0.94 27.10 18.84
N PHE A 73 0.66 27.02 17.53
CA PHE A 73 1.55 27.65 16.54
C PHE A 73 1.47 29.16 16.51
N ARG A 74 0.31 29.77 16.83
CA ARG A 74 0.21 31.22 17.07
C ARG A 74 1.07 31.66 18.25
N ARG A 75 1.04 30.90 19.35
CA ARG A 75 1.87 31.19 20.54
C ARG A 75 3.36 31.05 20.24
N LEU A 76 3.75 30.00 19.54
CA LEU A 76 5.17 29.72 19.24
C LEU A 76 5.78 30.75 18.26
N THR A 77 5.02 31.19 17.27
CA THR A 77 5.53 32.10 16.23
C THR A 77 5.26 33.57 16.52
N GLY A 78 4.31 33.85 17.40
CA GLY A 78 3.80 35.23 17.58
C GLY A 78 3.05 35.79 16.36
N ALA A 79 2.80 34.97 15.33
CA ALA A 79 2.15 35.37 14.08
C ALA A 79 0.63 35.12 14.11
N ALA A 80 -0.13 35.94 13.40
CA ALA A 80 -1.57 35.80 13.22
C ALA A 80 -1.86 34.72 12.16
N LEU A 81 -1.61 33.44 12.50
CA LEU A 81 -1.80 32.30 11.60
C LEU A 81 -3.30 31.98 11.44
N GLU A 82 -3.69 31.63 10.22
CA GLU A 82 -5.04 31.14 9.89
C GLU A 82 -4.98 29.73 9.34
N PRO A 83 -6.02 28.90 9.48
CA PRO A 83 -6.07 27.58 8.87
C PRO A 83 -5.77 27.65 7.36
N GLY A 84 -4.89 26.77 6.88
CA GLY A 84 -4.48 26.75 5.48
C GLY A 84 -3.57 27.93 5.04
N SER A 85 -3.10 28.78 5.98
CA SER A 85 -2.14 29.88 5.67
C SER A 85 -0.71 29.58 6.07
N PHE A 86 -0.46 28.45 6.69
CA PHE A 86 0.84 28.03 7.19
C PHE A 86 0.98 26.50 7.10
N GLY A 87 2.19 26.03 7.28
CA GLY A 87 2.45 24.60 7.37
C GLY A 87 3.57 24.31 8.35
N VAL A 88 3.72 23.04 8.65
CA VAL A 88 4.72 22.51 9.59
C VAL A 88 5.43 21.31 8.99
N GLY A 89 6.76 21.29 9.13
CA GLY A 89 7.59 20.16 8.76
C GLY A 89 8.31 19.62 9.98
N ASN A 90 8.15 18.34 10.27
CA ASN A 90 8.92 17.61 11.28
C ASN A 90 9.90 16.67 10.58
N PHE A 91 11.18 16.75 10.91
CA PHE A 91 12.23 15.97 10.28
C PHE A 91 13.13 15.32 11.33
N PHE A 92 13.42 14.03 11.18
CA PHE A 92 14.60 13.46 11.82
C PHE A 92 15.86 14.09 11.22
N LEU A 93 16.81 14.41 12.06
CA LEU A 93 18.13 14.89 11.64
C LEU A 93 19.06 13.73 11.32
N PRO A 94 20.12 13.95 10.52
CA PRO A 94 21.15 12.95 10.27
C PRO A 94 21.72 12.37 11.56
N SER A 95 22.12 11.10 11.50
CA SER A 95 22.75 10.43 12.64
C SER A 95 24.10 11.07 13.03
N ASP A 96 24.79 11.69 12.08
CA ASP A 96 26.00 12.50 12.32
C ASP A 96 25.60 13.94 12.66
N ALA A 97 25.78 14.32 13.92
CA ALA A 97 25.46 15.65 14.40
C ALA A 97 26.22 16.78 13.66
N SER A 98 27.39 16.50 13.08
CA SER A 98 28.15 17.48 12.28
C SER A 98 27.42 17.90 11.00
N GLN A 99 26.42 17.12 10.56
CA GLN A 99 25.61 17.38 9.37
C GLN A 99 24.28 18.10 9.69
N HIS A 100 23.95 18.36 10.96
CA HIS A 100 22.69 18.97 11.35
C HIS A 100 22.49 20.37 10.75
N ASP A 101 23.55 21.19 10.70
CA ASP A 101 23.47 22.54 10.10
C ASP A 101 23.22 22.46 8.59
N ARG A 102 23.92 21.55 7.90
CA ARG A 102 23.74 21.32 6.46
C ARG A 102 22.33 20.81 6.15
N ALA A 103 21.83 19.85 6.93
CA ALA A 103 20.46 19.35 6.80
C ALA A 103 19.43 20.45 7.02
N SER A 104 19.67 21.30 8.03
CA SER A 104 18.77 22.41 8.34
C SER A 104 18.76 23.47 7.26
N GLN A 105 19.93 23.78 6.71
CA GLN A 105 20.06 24.71 5.60
C GLN A 105 19.33 24.18 4.35
N LEU A 106 19.52 22.91 3.98
CA LEU A 106 18.81 22.29 2.86
C LEU A 106 17.29 22.44 2.99
N VAL A 107 16.72 22.10 4.16
CA VAL A 107 15.27 22.18 4.37
C VAL A 107 14.79 23.63 4.31
N ALA A 108 15.48 24.56 4.98
CA ALA A 108 15.09 25.97 5.00
C ALA A 108 15.18 26.60 3.60
N GLU A 109 16.28 26.40 2.88
CA GLU A 109 16.46 26.93 1.53
C GLU A 109 15.42 26.35 0.55
N THR A 110 15.15 25.06 0.61
CA THR A 110 14.11 24.44 -0.27
C THR A 110 12.72 25.01 0.01
N LEU A 111 12.38 25.25 1.29
CA LEU A 111 11.10 25.88 1.64
C LEU A 111 11.03 27.32 1.09
N GLU A 112 12.08 28.11 1.28
CA GLU A 112 12.15 29.50 0.80
C GLU A 112 12.13 29.57 -0.75
N GLU A 113 12.85 28.68 -1.45
CA GLU A 113 12.80 28.56 -2.92
C GLU A 113 11.40 28.21 -3.42
N ALA A 114 10.65 27.41 -2.65
CA ALA A 114 9.25 27.13 -2.91
C ALA A 114 8.33 28.31 -2.56
N GLY A 115 8.85 29.43 -2.03
CA GLY A 115 8.11 30.59 -1.58
C GLY A 115 7.40 30.37 -0.23
N LEU A 116 7.76 29.34 0.50
CA LEU A 116 7.22 29.01 1.83
C LEU A 116 8.12 29.65 2.88
N ARG A 117 7.76 30.84 3.36
CA ARG A 117 8.59 31.65 4.25
C ARG A 117 8.71 31.02 5.63
N VAL A 118 9.90 30.63 6.04
CA VAL A 118 10.18 30.05 7.37
C VAL A 118 9.96 31.13 8.45
N LEU A 119 9.08 30.84 9.41
CA LEU A 119 8.75 31.68 10.55
C LEU A 119 9.56 31.29 11.78
N LEU A 120 9.73 29.97 12.00
CA LEU A 120 10.43 29.43 13.15
C LEU A 120 11.04 28.08 12.77
N MET A 121 12.30 27.88 13.17
CA MET A 121 12.97 26.58 13.19
C MET A 121 13.34 26.28 14.65
N ARG A 122 13.02 25.09 15.13
CA ARG A 122 13.33 24.67 16.51
C ARG A 122 13.53 23.14 16.60
N ASP A 123 14.28 22.72 17.57
CA ASP A 123 14.26 21.32 17.97
C ASP A 123 12.98 21.05 18.77
N LEU A 124 12.31 19.92 18.52
CA LEU A 124 11.14 19.53 19.29
C LEU A 124 11.52 19.32 20.75
N PRO A 125 10.83 19.97 21.71
CA PRO A 125 11.12 19.79 23.11
C PRO A 125 10.63 18.41 23.55
N VAL A 126 11.55 17.64 24.15
CA VAL A 126 11.29 16.31 24.67
C VAL A 126 11.47 16.26 26.18
N ASP A 127 10.76 15.32 26.81
CA ASP A 127 10.98 14.92 28.20
C ASP A 127 11.65 13.56 28.21
N ALA A 128 12.92 13.57 28.60
CA ALA A 128 13.74 12.38 28.68
C ALA A 128 13.98 11.98 30.15
N ASP A 129 12.97 12.20 31.00
CA ASP A 129 13.05 11.93 32.43
C ASP A 129 13.24 10.44 32.75
N ASP A 130 13.46 10.14 34.05
CA ASP A 130 13.94 8.87 34.60
C ASP A 130 13.15 7.60 34.19
N ASP A 131 11.96 7.74 33.63
CA ASP A 131 11.14 6.61 33.14
C ASP A 131 11.68 5.99 31.85
N LEU A 132 12.46 6.76 31.05
CA LEU A 132 13.16 6.25 29.88
C LEU A 132 14.59 5.84 30.28
N GLY A 133 14.89 4.55 30.26
CA GLY A 133 16.22 4.06 30.53
C GLY A 133 17.29 4.69 29.60
N PRO A 134 18.57 4.80 30.03
CA PRO A 134 19.63 5.49 29.27
C PRO A 134 19.81 4.99 27.83
N ARG A 135 19.51 3.71 27.57
CA ARG A 135 19.57 3.12 26.24
C ARG A 135 18.39 3.52 25.37
N ALA A 136 17.19 3.65 25.94
CA ALA A 136 16.02 4.14 25.25
C ALA A 136 16.22 5.60 24.81
N ILE A 137 16.77 6.44 25.67
CA ILE A 137 17.13 7.83 25.34
C ILE A 137 18.13 7.86 24.17
N LYS A 138 19.18 7.03 24.22
CA LYS A 138 20.19 6.94 23.15
C LYS A 138 19.63 6.45 21.81
N ALA A 139 18.53 5.70 21.83
CA ALA A 139 17.88 5.17 20.63
C ALA A 139 16.98 6.20 19.92
N GLN A 140 16.68 7.33 20.56
CA GLN A 140 15.86 8.38 19.96
C GLN A 140 16.67 9.19 18.95
N LEU A 141 16.00 9.59 17.87
CA LEU A 141 16.56 10.54 16.90
C LEU A 141 16.00 11.94 17.18
N PRO A 142 16.86 12.99 17.12
CA PRO A 142 16.39 14.35 17.29
C PRO A 142 15.45 14.74 16.13
N ILE A 143 14.36 15.43 16.48
CA ILE A 143 13.41 15.97 15.51
C ILE A 143 13.55 17.49 15.49
N ARG A 144 13.80 18.05 14.30
CA ARG A 144 13.73 19.48 14.06
C ARG A 144 12.44 19.84 13.35
N GLN A 145 11.84 20.95 13.77
CA GLN A 145 10.57 21.43 13.27
C GLN A 145 10.75 22.76 12.56
N TRP A 146 10.17 22.88 11.37
CA TRP A 146 10.04 24.13 10.61
C TRP A 146 8.57 24.54 10.57
N ILE A 147 8.29 25.76 10.99
CA ILE A 147 6.98 26.39 10.86
C ILE A 147 7.12 27.48 9.80
N PHE A 148 6.30 27.44 8.77
CA PHE A 148 6.39 28.34 7.64
C PHE A 148 5.03 28.91 7.26
N ALA A 149 5.03 30.15 6.73
CA ALA A 149 3.84 30.80 6.18
C ALA A 149 3.74 30.53 4.68
N ALA A 150 2.53 30.30 4.20
CA ALA A 150 2.21 30.26 2.79
C ALA A 150 2.26 31.67 2.16
N PRO A 151 2.60 31.80 0.87
CA PRO A 151 2.43 33.04 0.13
C PRO A 151 0.98 33.54 0.16
N GLU A 152 0.79 34.85 0.10
CA GLU A 152 -0.55 35.44 0.06
C GLU A 152 -1.34 34.89 -1.15
N GLY A 153 -2.57 34.45 -0.90
CA GLY A 153 -3.45 33.89 -1.91
C GLY A 153 -3.20 32.42 -2.25
N LEU A 154 -2.12 31.79 -1.77
CA LEU A 154 -1.87 30.36 -1.97
C LEU A 154 -2.59 29.56 -0.88
N ARG A 155 -3.57 28.74 -1.25
CA ARG A 155 -4.44 27.96 -0.34
C ARG A 155 -4.74 26.59 -0.91
N ASP A 156 -5.28 25.72 -0.06
CA ASP A 156 -5.87 24.42 -0.42
C ASP A 156 -4.95 23.55 -1.29
N ALA A 157 -5.48 22.95 -2.34
CA ALA A 157 -4.76 22.03 -3.22
C ALA A 157 -3.51 22.65 -3.87
N ALA A 158 -3.51 23.96 -4.15
CA ALA A 158 -2.35 24.65 -4.69
C ALA A 158 -1.22 24.77 -3.66
N LEU A 159 -1.55 25.01 -2.40
CA LEU A 159 -0.60 24.99 -1.29
C LEU A 159 -0.08 23.57 -1.04
N ASP A 160 -0.97 22.58 -1.00
CA ASP A 160 -0.59 21.18 -0.80
C ASP A 160 0.37 20.71 -1.89
N SER A 161 0.10 21.03 -3.15
CA SER A 161 0.99 20.72 -4.29
C SER A 161 2.35 21.40 -4.17
N ARG A 162 2.38 22.66 -3.71
CA ARG A 162 3.63 23.41 -3.47
C ARG A 162 4.47 22.79 -2.36
N ILE A 163 3.84 22.44 -1.25
CA ILE A 163 4.49 21.75 -0.12
C ILE A 163 5.01 20.38 -0.55
N HIS A 164 4.22 19.62 -1.31
CA HIS A 164 4.64 18.32 -1.81
C HIS A 164 5.84 18.45 -2.77
N GLY A 165 5.87 19.46 -3.63
CA GLY A 165 7.01 19.75 -4.47
C GLY A 165 8.30 20.02 -3.67
N ALA A 166 8.21 20.82 -2.60
CA ALA A 166 9.32 21.06 -1.69
C ALA A 166 9.77 19.76 -0.97
N LEU A 167 8.80 18.93 -0.54
CA LEU A 167 9.09 17.63 0.07
C LEU A 167 9.88 16.73 -0.86
N LEU A 168 9.46 16.59 -2.12
CA LEU A 168 10.18 15.76 -3.10
C LEU A 168 11.59 16.29 -3.40
N ALA A 169 11.78 17.61 -3.43
CA ALA A 169 13.09 18.22 -3.60
C ALA A 169 14.02 17.92 -2.42
N ILE A 170 13.53 17.99 -1.19
CA ILE A 170 14.28 17.62 0.02
C ILE A 170 14.63 16.12 -0.01
N GLU A 171 13.66 15.26 -0.30
CA GLU A 171 13.86 13.79 -0.37
C GLU A 171 14.88 13.41 -1.44
N ALA A 172 14.86 14.08 -2.59
CA ALA A 172 15.80 13.83 -3.69
C ALA A 172 17.26 14.00 -3.24
N VAL A 173 17.54 14.99 -2.40
CA VAL A 173 18.88 15.21 -1.85
C VAL A 173 19.13 14.31 -0.65
N ALA A 174 18.19 14.27 0.30
CA ALA A 174 18.35 13.53 1.57
C ALA A 174 18.59 12.02 1.35
N TYR A 175 17.96 11.42 0.37
CA TYR A 175 18.05 9.96 0.13
C TYR A 175 19.16 9.55 -0.82
N THR A 176 19.82 10.51 -1.48
CA THR A 176 20.93 10.24 -2.40
C THR A 176 22.29 10.68 -1.86
N ASP A 177 22.33 11.64 -0.95
CA ASP A 177 23.56 12.12 -0.32
C ASP A 177 23.86 11.33 0.95
N ALA A 178 24.92 10.53 0.91
CA ALA A 178 25.34 9.72 2.06
C ALA A 178 25.70 10.54 3.31
N ALA A 179 26.09 11.82 3.17
CA ALA A 179 26.37 12.69 4.30
C ALA A 179 25.09 13.10 5.07
N LEU A 180 23.93 13.02 4.43
CA LEU A 180 22.64 13.32 5.02
C LEU A 180 21.88 12.06 5.47
N ASP A 181 22.55 10.92 5.57
CA ASP A 181 21.93 9.67 6.02
C ASP A 181 21.25 9.86 7.38
N GLY A 182 19.97 9.53 7.46
CA GLY A 182 19.13 9.78 8.63
C GLY A 182 18.26 11.04 8.54
N LEU A 183 18.50 11.96 7.60
CA LEU A 183 17.56 13.06 7.33
C LEU A 183 16.29 12.46 6.72
N TYR A 184 15.19 12.55 7.48
CA TYR A 184 13.93 11.93 7.06
C TYR A 184 12.73 12.82 7.41
N PRO A 185 11.89 13.21 6.44
CA PRO A 185 10.68 13.97 6.69
C PRO A 185 9.59 13.07 7.30
N LEU A 186 9.28 13.26 8.58
CA LEU A 186 8.16 12.61 9.24
C LEU A 186 6.85 13.13 8.64
N SER A 187 6.77 14.44 8.50
CA SER A 187 5.66 15.16 7.89
C SER A 187 6.13 16.51 7.34
N LEU A 188 5.48 16.98 6.29
CA LEU A 188 5.57 18.35 5.78
C LEU A 188 4.20 18.68 5.18
N SER A 189 3.38 19.47 5.89
CA SER A 189 1.97 19.63 5.55
C SER A 189 1.40 20.95 6.09
N ALA A 190 0.35 21.43 5.44
CA ALA A 190 -0.45 22.55 5.93
C ALA A 190 -1.58 22.11 6.89
N ARG A 191 -1.73 20.81 7.15
CA ARG A 191 -2.88 20.29 7.92
C ARG A 191 -2.51 19.32 9.02
N MET A 192 -1.51 18.45 8.81
CA MET A 192 -1.15 17.36 9.72
C MET A 192 0.32 17.41 10.10
N GLN A 193 0.64 16.88 11.28
CA GLN A 193 2.01 16.67 11.72
C GLN A 193 2.15 15.32 12.41
N VAL A 194 3.33 14.70 12.27
CA VAL A 194 3.64 13.38 12.81
C VAL A 194 4.70 13.49 13.90
N PHE A 195 4.43 12.84 15.03
CA PHE A 195 5.37 12.60 16.12
C PHE A 195 5.57 11.10 16.24
N LYS A 196 6.81 10.65 16.18
CA LYS A 196 7.16 9.24 16.34
C LYS A 196 8.58 9.07 16.83
N GLY A 197 8.83 7.95 17.46
CA GLY A 197 10.14 7.62 17.99
C GLY A 197 10.26 6.14 18.31
N ARG A 198 11.44 5.69 18.69
CA ARG A 198 11.68 4.34 19.19
C ARG A 198 11.23 4.25 20.65
N LEU A 199 9.95 4.43 20.86
CA LEU A 199 9.26 4.55 22.14
C LEU A 199 8.22 3.43 22.27
N ASN A 200 7.83 3.13 23.49
CA ASN A 200 6.61 2.38 23.75
C ASN A 200 5.38 3.27 23.48
N SER A 201 4.23 2.67 23.24
CA SER A 201 3.02 3.43 22.88
C SER A 201 2.63 4.46 23.96
N TRP A 202 2.74 4.11 25.23
CA TRP A 202 2.39 4.99 26.36
C TRP A 202 3.39 6.11 26.62
N GLU A 203 4.59 6.04 26.04
CA GLU A 203 5.64 7.06 26.20
C GLU A 203 5.49 8.23 25.21
N ILE A 204 4.78 8.05 24.09
CA ILE A 204 4.71 9.04 22.99
C ILE A 204 4.20 10.40 23.46
N ILE A 205 3.05 10.45 24.13
CA ILE A 205 2.44 11.72 24.53
C ILE A 205 3.27 12.42 25.62
N PRO A 206 3.71 11.74 26.71
CA PRO A 206 4.56 12.39 27.71
C PRO A 206 5.94 12.77 27.18
N TYR A 207 6.54 12.00 26.28
CA TYR A 207 7.87 12.27 25.75
C TYR A 207 7.96 13.58 24.94
N PHE A 208 6.97 13.86 24.08
CA PHE A 208 6.93 15.10 23.33
C PHE A 208 6.19 16.18 24.10
N LYS A 209 6.93 17.13 24.74
CA LYS A 209 6.33 18.19 25.59
C LYS A 209 5.21 18.97 24.91
N ASP A 210 5.31 19.17 23.58
CA ASP A 210 4.23 19.80 22.83
C ASP A 210 2.92 19.01 22.93
N LEU A 211 2.95 17.69 22.85
CA LEU A 211 1.72 16.86 22.93
C LEU A 211 1.05 16.91 24.30
N SER A 212 1.81 17.17 25.36
CA SER A 212 1.33 17.36 26.72
C SER A 212 0.96 18.81 27.04
N ASP A 213 1.22 19.76 26.15
CA ASP A 213 0.94 21.18 26.33
C ASP A 213 -0.58 21.43 26.24
N PRO A 214 -1.23 22.01 27.27
CA PRO A 214 -2.67 22.32 27.23
C PRO A 214 -3.12 23.20 26.08
N ASP A 215 -2.22 24.04 25.53
CA ASP A 215 -2.50 24.87 24.35
C ASP A 215 -2.43 24.08 23.05
N HIS A 216 -1.92 22.83 23.08
CA HIS A 216 -1.95 21.96 21.92
C HIS A 216 -3.35 21.36 21.77
N ALA A 217 -4.21 22.08 21.11
CA ALA A 217 -5.58 21.67 20.84
C ALA A 217 -5.68 21.14 19.39
N VAL A 218 -6.28 19.98 19.21
CA VAL A 218 -6.47 19.31 17.91
C VAL A 218 -7.90 18.77 17.80
N HIS A 219 -8.39 18.52 16.60
CA HIS A 219 -9.70 17.89 16.41
C HIS A 219 -9.60 16.44 15.94
N THR A 220 -8.43 16.01 15.45
CA THR A 220 -8.23 14.63 15.00
C THR A 220 -6.85 14.11 15.39
N MET A 221 -6.80 12.83 15.68
CA MET A 221 -5.57 12.10 15.95
C MET A 221 -5.71 10.67 15.43
N TYR A 222 -4.66 10.16 14.78
CA TYR A 222 -4.52 8.73 14.55
C TYR A 222 -3.15 8.24 15.03
N PHE A 223 -3.06 6.96 15.35
CA PHE A 223 -1.89 6.43 16.04
C PHE A 223 -1.56 5.01 15.61
N HIS A 224 -0.33 4.63 15.90
CA HIS A 224 0.18 3.27 15.75
C HIS A 224 1.08 2.92 16.94
N THR A 225 0.90 1.71 17.51
CA THR A 225 1.54 1.32 18.78
C THR A 225 2.82 0.50 18.62
N ARG A 226 3.21 0.16 17.38
CA ARG A 226 4.39 -0.67 17.12
C ARG A 226 4.96 -0.38 15.75
N PHE A 227 6.28 -0.47 15.63
CA PHE A 227 6.98 -0.27 14.35
C PHE A 227 6.73 -1.43 13.36
N SER A 228 7.20 -2.62 13.69
CA SER A 228 7.13 -3.82 12.83
C SER A 228 7.34 -5.08 13.65
N THR A 229 6.83 -6.21 13.18
CA THR A 229 7.00 -7.51 13.84
C THR A 229 8.26 -8.26 13.40
N ASN A 230 8.83 -7.96 12.22
CA ASN A 230 9.81 -8.82 11.54
C ASN A 230 11.08 -8.12 11.06
N THR A 231 11.29 -6.84 11.38
CA THR A 231 12.45 -6.07 10.93
C THR A 231 13.13 -5.39 12.11
N ASP A 232 14.43 -5.06 11.96
CA ASP A 232 15.13 -4.23 12.95
C ASP A 232 14.47 -2.84 12.99
N PRO A 233 13.98 -2.41 14.16
CA PRO A 233 13.20 -1.19 14.25
C PRO A 233 14.08 0.05 14.01
N HIS A 234 13.75 0.79 12.94
CA HIS A 234 14.35 2.09 12.67
C HIS A 234 13.29 3.18 12.87
N PRO A 235 13.54 4.26 13.61
CA PRO A 235 12.54 5.26 13.94
C PRO A 235 11.86 5.89 12.71
N SER A 236 12.57 6.08 11.61
CA SER A 236 11.98 6.63 10.37
C SER A 236 10.91 5.73 9.76
N MET A 237 10.99 4.42 10.01
CA MET A 237 10.00 3.44 9.53
C MET A 237 8.88 3.18 10.53
N ALA A 238 8.96 3.74 11.76
CA ALA A 238 7.84 3.69 12.69
C ALA A 238 6.62 4.41 12.09
N GLN A 239 5.45 3.85 12.37
CA GLN A 239 4.20 4.47 11.94
C GLN A 239 3.66 5.42 13.04
N PRO A 240 2.81 6.42 12.70
CA PRO A 240 2.22 6.70 11.40
C PRO A 240 3.21 7.24 10.36
N PHE A 241 2.83 7.13 9.10
CA PHE A 241 3.42 7.88 8.00
C PHE A 241 2.63 9.18 7.77
N ARG A 242 2.80 9.81 6.60
CA ARG A 242 2.24 11.15 6.33
C ARG A 242 0.72 11.16 6.18
N LEU A 243 0.18 10.17 5.46
CA LEU A 243 -1.27 10.07 5.19
C LEU A 243 -1.90 8.83 5.82
N MET A 244 -1.09 7.92 6.36
CA MET A 244 -1.63 6.64 6.81
C MET A 244 -0.84 5.97 7.95
N ALA A 245 -1.54 5.03 8.59
CA ALA A 245 -0.96 3.97 9.41
C ALA A 245 -1.69 2.66 9.11
N HIS A 246 -1.00 1.52 9.16
CA HIS A 246 -1.69 0.25 8.98
C HIS A 246 -1.14 -0.86 9.87
N ASN A 247 -2.01 -1.77 10.27
CA ASN A 247 -1.67 -3.02 10.92
C ASN A 247 -1.83 -4.15 9.91
N GLY A 248 -0.73 -4.77 9.52
CA GLY A 248 -0.76 -5.90 8.60
C GLY A 248 0.53 -6.09 7.82
N GLU A 249 0.45 -6.95 6.79
CA GLU A 249 1.54 -7.27 5.87
C GLU A 249 1.01 -7.22 4.43
N LEU A 250 1.78 -6.59 3.54
CA LEU A 250 1.43 -6.49 2.13
C LEU A 250 2.13 -7.61 1.34
N ASN A 251 1.35 -8.55 0.84
CA ASN A 251 1.86 -9.73 0.12
C ASN A 251 2.36 -9.41 -1.29
N THR A 252 1.98 -8.27 -1.86
CA THR A 252 2.23 -7.88 -3.25
C THR A 252 3.28 -6.78 -3.40
N ASP A 253 4.01 -6.41 -2.33
CA ASP A 253 4.89 -5.24 -2.31
C ASP A 253 5.90 -5.20 -3.49
N LYS A 254 6.53 -6.32 -3.82
CA LYS A 254 7.48 -6.36 -4.95
C LYS A 254 6.81 -6.02 -6.29
N LYS A 255 5.63 -6.56 -6.55
CA LYS A 255 4.85 -6.28 -7.76
C LYS A 255 4.42 -4.82 -7.81
N ASN A 256 3.93 -4.29 -6.68
CA ASN A 256 3.54 -2.88 -6.56
C ASN A 256 4.72 -1.94 -6.81
N ARG A 257 5.92 -2.22 -6.26
CA ARG A 257 7.14 -1.43 -6.53
C ARG A 257 7.51 -1.40 -8.00
N LEU A 258 7.36 -2.51 -8.71
CA LEU A 258 7.62 -2.59 -10.16
C LEU A 258 6.59 -1.79 -10.95
N SER A 259 5.32 -1.88 -10.58
CA SER A 259 4.24 -1.11 -11.21
C SER A 259 4.41 0.39 -11.01
N GLU A 260 4.71 0.82 -9.78
CA GLU A 260 4.99 2.22 -9.47
C GLU A 260 6.17 2.77 -10.28
N ALA A 261 7.25 2.00 -10.38
CA ALA A 261 8.42 2.40 -11.17
C ALA A 261 8.06 2.54 -12.66
N ALA A 262 7.23 1.65 -13.20
CA ALA A 262 6.75 1.73 -14.58
C ALA A 262 5.87 2.96 -14.80
N ILE A 263 4.95 3.26 -13.88
CA ILE A 263 4.07 4.44 -13.94
C ILE A 263 4.92 5.73 -13.87
N ALA A 264 5.86 5.80 -12.94
CA ALA A 264 6.73 6.97 -12.79
C ALA A 264 7.58 7.20 -14.05
N LEU A 265 8.15 6.13 -14.61
CA LEU A 265 8.92 6.21 -15.85
C LEU A 265 8.07 6.70 -17.03
N ALA A 266 6.83 6.21 -17.16
CA ALA A 266 5.90 6.65 -18.19
C ALA A 266 5.56 8.15 -18.08
N ARG A 267 5.65 8.71 -16.87
CA ARG A 267 5.45 10.14 -16.57
C ARG A 267 6.74 10.96 -16.61
N ASN A 268 7.85 10.35 -17.00
CA ASN A 268 9.18 10.95 -16.97
C ASN A 268 9.58 11.46 -15.57
N LYS A 269 9.19 10.70 -14.53
CA LYS A 269 9.52 10.97 -13.12
C LYS A 269 10.41 9.87 -12.56
N ALA A 270 11.25 10.22 -11.61
CA ALA A 270 12.04 9.28 -10.82
C ALA A 270 11.43 9.10 -9.43
N ILE A 271 11.37 7.88 -8.94
CA ILE A 271 11.02 7.60 -7.55
C ILE A 271 12.30 7.54 -6.75
N VAL A 272 12.45 8.45 -5.81
CA VAL A 272 13.54 8.43 -4.82
C VAL A 272 13.01 7.81 -3.54
N ARG A 273 13.72 6.83 -2.99
CA ARG A 273 13.26 6.05 -1.84
C ARG A 273 14.24 6.16 -0.68
N PRO A 274 13.74 6.25 0.57
CA PRO A 274 14.62 6.19 1.74
C PRO A 274 15.28 4.81 1.84
N ARG A 275 16.48 4.78 2.38
CA ARG A 275 17.21 3.54 2.60
C ARG A 275 16.44 2.61 3.54
N GLY A 276 16.30 1.34 3.16
CA GLY A 276 15.56 0.36 3.96
C GLY A 276 14.04 0.56 3.97
N GLN A 277 13.48 1.24 2.96
CA GLN A 277 12.04 1.51 2.87
C GLN A 277 11.19 0.25 3.06
N SER A 278 10.32 0.26 4.08
CA SER A 278 9.34 -0.79 4.33
C SER A 278 8.21 -0.79 3.28
N ASP A 279 7.42 -1.86 3.25
CA ASP A 279 6.20 -1.97 2.45
C ASP A 279 5.18 -0.87 2.81
N SER A 280 5.02 -0.60 4.10
CA SER A 280 4.13 0.46 4.61
C SER A 280 4.59 1.86 4.19
N CYS A 281 5.89 2.13 4.29
CA CYS A 281 6.47 3.40 3.85
C CYS A 281 6.32 3.58 2.32
N ARG A 282 6.47 2.50 1.55
CA ARG A 282 6.22 2.51 0.11
C ARG A 282 4.74 2.81 -0.18
N LEU A 283 3.81 2.17 0.53
CA LEU A 283 2.37 2.39 0.36
C LEU A 283 2.00 3.86 0.61
N ASP A 284 2.51 4.46 1.70
CA ASP A 284 2.31 5.89 1.98
C ASP A 284 2.91 6.79 0.88
N GLN A 285 4.12 6.49 0.40
CA GLN A 285 4.75 7.25 -0.69
C GLN A 285 3.90 7.19 -1.97
N THR A 286 3.36 6.02 -2.30
CA THR A 286 2.46 5.88 -3.46
C THR A 286 1.15 6.63 -3.24
N LEU A 287 0.57 6.55 -2.04
CA LEU A 287 -0.64 7.29 -1.70
C LEU A 287 -0.44 8.81 -1.82
N ASN A 288 0.70 9.34 -1.34
CA ASN A 288 1.07 10.74 -1.52
C ASN A 288 1.16 11.12 -3.00
N ALA A 289 1.77 10.28 -3.84
CA ALA A 289 1.84 10.53 -5.28
C ALA A 289 0.45 10.55 -5.94
N ARG A 290 -0.43 9.60 -5.58
CA ARG A 290 -1.82 9.57 -6.10
C ARG A 290 -2.60 10.84 -5.74
N VAL A 291 -2.43 11.33 -4.51
CA VAL A 291 -3.15 12.52 -4.03
C VAL A 291 -2.54 13.81 -4.57
N PHE A 292 -1.25 14.02 -4.38
CA PHE A 292 -0.63 15.32 -4.62
C PHE A 292 -0.04 15.52 -6.02
N GLU A 293 0.28 14.44 -6.72
CA GLU A 293 0.81 14.53 -8.09
C GLU A 293 -0.25 14.18 -9.15
N GLU A 294 -1.17 13.28 -8.83
CA GLU A 294 -2.19 12.80 -9.77
C GLU A 294 -3.55 13.46 -9.53
N GLY A 295 -3.72 14.14 -8.39
CA GLY A 295 -4.93 14.89 -8.08
C GLY A 295 -6.13 14.03 -7.67
N LEU A 296 -5.93 12.77 -7.29
CA LEU A 296 -7.00 11.97 -6.71
C LEU A 296 -7.29 12.46 -5.29
N ASP A 297 -8.54 12.50 -4.89
CA ASP A 297 -8.85 12.69 -3.47
C ASP A 297 -8.42 11.45 -2.67
N LEU A 298 -8.12 11.69 -1.39
CA LEU A 298 -7.54 10.66 -0.51
C LEU A 298 -8.37 9.37 -0.47
N VAL A 299 -9.71 9.47 -0.39
CA VAL A 299 -10.57 8.29 -0.28
C VAL A 299 -10.58 7.49 -1.59
N THR A 300 -10.65 8.18 -2.73
CA THR A 300 -10.55 7.55 -4.06
C THR A 300 -9.21 6.83 -4.21
N ALA A 301 -8.10 7.48 -3.84
CA ALA A 301 -6.77 6.86 -3.90
C ALA A 301 -6.67 5.60 -3.03
N VAL A 302 -7.17 5.65 -1.79
CA VAL A 302 -7.22 4.50 -0.88
C VAL A 302 -8.06 3.35 -1.46
N VAL A 303 -9.23 3.65 -2.05
CA VAL A 303 -10.09 2.62 -2.65
C VAL A 303 -9.45 2.02 -3.90
N ALA A 304 -8.81 2.82 -4.74
CA ALA A 304 -8.10 2.35 -5.93
C ALA A 304 -6.93 1.41 -5.57
N MET A 305 -6.14 1.78 -4.54
CA MET A 305 -4.98 1.01 -4.10
C MET A 305 -5.35 -0.23 -3.28
N MET A 306 -6.48 -0.21 -2.57
CA MET A 306 -6.97 -1.32 -1.74
C MET A 306 -8.47 -1.54 -2.02
N PRO A 307 -8.86 -2.02 -3.21
CA PRO A 307 -10.26 -2.23 -3.55
C PRO A 307 -10.90 -3.34 -2.69
N PRO A 308 -12.24 -3.31 -2.51
CA PRO A 308 -12.96 -4.46 -1.98
C PRO A 308 -12.87 -5.65 -2.96
N ALA A 309 -13.33 -6.82 -2.55
CA ALA A 309 -13.57 -7.94 -3.45
C ALA A 309 -14.83 -7.62 -4.29
N TRP A 310 -14.64 -7.08 -5.48
CA TRP A 310 -15.73 -6.54 -6.30
C TRP A 310 -16.13 -7.45 -7.47
N GLU A 311 -15.23 -8.29 -7.93
CA GLU A 311 -15.36 -9.05 -9.16
C GLU A 311 -16.58 -9.99 -9.14
N ASN A 312 -16.83 -10.61 -8.00
CA ASN A 312 -17.92 -11.57 -7.79
C ASN A 312 -19.06 -11.01 -6.92
N ASP A 313 -18.97 -9.76 -6.44
CA ASP A 313 -19.99 -9.17 -5.58
C ASP A 313 -21.18 -8.63 -6.41
N THR A 314 -22.26 -9.36 -6.39
CA THR A 314 -23.50 -9.01 -7.11
C THR A 314 -24.31 -7.89 -6.44
N ARG A 315 -23.96 -7.47 -5.22
CA ARG A 315 -24.65 -6.39 -4.48
C ARG A 315 -24.23 -5.01 -4.95
N LEU A 316 -23.03 -4.89 -5.53
CA LEU A 316 -22.50 -3.62 -6.01
C LEU A 316 -23.31 -3.09 -7.18
N SER A 317 -23.61 -1.79 -7.15
CA SER A 317 -24.25 -1.12 -8.28
C SER A 317 -23.37 -1.18 -9.54
N PRO A 318 -23.95 -1.12 -10.74
CA PRO A 318 -23.16 -1.08 -11.98
C PRO A 318 -22.15 0.06 -12.03
N ARG A 319 -22.49 1.23 -11.44
CA ARG A 319 -21.61 2.40 -11.38
C ARG A 319 -20.39 2.15 -10.49
N VAL A 320 -20.58 1.61 -9.30
CA VAL A 320 -19.50 1.24 -8.38
C VAL A 320 -18.61 0.17 -9.01
N ARG A 321 -19.21 -0.85 -9.62
CA ARG A 321 -18.45 -1.88 -10.33
C ARG A 321 -17.59 -1.29 -11.45
N ALA A 322 -18.13 -0.40 -12.28
CA ALA A 322 -17.39 0.25 -13.35
C ALA A 322 -16.21 1.07 -12.83
N MET A 323 -16.38 1.79 -11.72
CA MET A 323 -15.30 2.54 -11.06
C MET A 323 -14.17 1.59 -10.59
N LEU A 324 -14.52 0.54 -9.85
CA LEU A 324 -13.52 -0.40 -9.31
C LEU A 324 -12.78 -1.14 -10.43
N GLU A 325 -13.50 -1.52 -11.48
CA GLU A 325 -12.93 -2.13 -12.67
C GLU A 325 -11.99 -1.18 -13.42
N TYR A 326 -12.38 0.08 -13.60
CA TYR A 326 -11.56 1.10 -14.22
C TYR A 326 -10.21 1.28 -13.50
N PHE A 327 -10.25 1.44 -12.17
CA PHE A 327 -9.00 1.54 -11.42
C PHE A 327 -8.15 0.28 -11.48
N SER A 328 -8.75 -0.91 -11.58
CA SER A 328 -8.01 -2.17 -11.70
C SER A 328 -7.20 -2.30 -13.00
N LEU A 329 -7.49 -1.50 -14.03
CA LEU A 329 -6.75 -1.51 -15.28
C LEU A 329 -5.35 -0.88 -15.13
N SER A 330 -5.23 0.14 -14.29
CA SER A 330 -3.99 0.91 -14.12
C SER A 330 -3.32 0.68 -12.77
N GLU A 331 -4.08 0.52 -11.70
CA GLU A 331 -3.56 0.38 -10.34
C GLU A 331 -3.36 -1.09 -9.96
N GLU A 332 -2.18 -1.41 -9.44
CA GLU A 332 -1.93 -2.71 -8.83
C GLU A 332 -2.45 -2.70 -7.39
N LYS A 333 -3.42 -3.55 -7.11
CA LYS A 333 -3.98 -3.67 -5.76
C LYS A 333 -2.92 -4.10 -4.74
N ASN A 334 -3.01 -3.52 -3.55
CA ASN A 334 -2.21 -3.92 -2.40
C ASN A 334 -2.98 -4.99 -1.64
N ASP A 335 -2.55 -6.22 -1.79
CA ASP A 335 -3.15 -7.39 -1.15
C ASP A 335 -2.36 -7.83 0.08
N GLY A 336 -3.07 -8.36 1.03
CA GLY A 336 -2.57 -8.89 2.29
C GLY A 336 -3.43 -8.45 3.46
N PRO A 337 -3.25 -9.04 4.65
CA PRO A 337 -3.95 -8.60 5.86
C PRO A 337 -3.62 -7.13 6.15
N ALA A 338 -4.61 -6.25 6.15
CA ALA A 338 -4.39 -4.84 6.45
C ALA A 338 -5.60 -4.17 7.07
N ALA A 339 -5.38 -3.53 8.23
CA ALA A 339 -6.27 -2.54 8.81
C ALA A 339 -5.62 -1.18 8.62
N LEU A 340 -6.13 -0.39 7.67
CA LEU A 340 -5.59 0.90 7.29
C LEU A 340 -6.34 2.02 8.00
N ILE A 341 -5.61 2.94 8.60
CA ILE A 341 -6.09 4.26 9.01
C ILE A 341 -5.47 5.28 8.07
N PHE A 342 -6.24 6.25 7.61
CA PHE A 342 -5.77 7.28 6.70
C PHE A 342 -6.37 8.64 7.04
N GLY A 343 -5.62 9.72 6.81
CA GLY A 343 -6.10 11.07 7.09
C GLY A 343 -5.19 12.15 6.56
N ASP A 344 -5.79 13.27 6.14
CA ASP A 344 -5.12 14.46 5.63
C ASP A 344 -5.49 15.74 6.39
N GLY A 345 -6.22 15.63 7.50
CA GLY A 345 -6.74 16.76 8.30
C GLY A 345 -8.11 17.27 7.86
N THR A 346 -8.54 17.02 6.63
CA THR A 346 -9.92 17.25 6.17
C THR A 346 -10.75 15.98 6.27
N ILE A 347 -10.13 14.86 6.00
CA ILE A 347 -10.71 13.52 6.07
C ILE A 347 -9.88 12.69 7.05
N ILE A 348 -10.58 11.90 7.85
CA ILE A 348 -10.00 10.83 8.65
C ILE A 348 -10.85 9.58 8.49
N GLY A 349 -10.21 8.46 8.19
CA GLY A 349 -10.94 7.23 7.91
C GLY A 349 -10.16 5.96 8.24
N ALA A 350 -10.88 4.86 8.10
CA ALA A 350 -10.36 3.52 8.28
C ALA A 350 -10.92 2.58 7.22
N ARG A 351 -10.10 1.63 6.78
CA ARG A 351 -10.45 0.64 5.78
C ARG A 351 -9.85 -0.73 6.13
N LEU A 352 -10.59 -1.79 5.88
CA LEU A 352 -10.06 -3.15 5.94
C LEU A 352 -9.68 -3.69 4.57
N ASP A 353 -8.71 -4.61 4.59
CA ASP A 353 -8.41 -5.44 3.44
C ASP A 353 -9.66 -6.20 2.95
N ARG A 354 -9.66 -6.61 1.70
CA ARG A 354 -10.82 -7.23 1.04
C ARG A 354 -11.28 -8.56 1.67
N LEU A 355 -10.45 -9.19 2.50
CA LEU A 355 -10.76 -10.45 3.17
C LEU A 355 -11.14 -10.26 4.65
N GLY A 356 -10.89 -9.05 5.19
CA GLY A 356 -11.20 -8.71 6.58
C GLY A 356 -10.38 -9.50 7.60
N LEU A 357 -9.11 -9.69 7.33
CA LEU A 357 -8.22 -10.52 8.17
C LEU A 357 -7.76 -9.82 9.44
N ARG A 358 -7.95 -8.50 9.54
CA ARG A 358 -7.65 -7.69 10.73
C ARG A 358 -8.92 -7.08 11.31
N PRO A 359 -9.01 -6.88 12.64
CA PRO A 359 -10.19 -6.26 13.25
C PRO A 359 -10.10 -4.74 13.23
N LEU A 360 -11.24 -4.07 12.98
CA LEU A 360 -11.45 -2.65 13.27
C LEU A 360 -12.83 -2.47 13.88
N ARG A 361 -12.88 -1.85 15.07
CA ARG A 361 -14.10 -1.54 15.82
C ARG A 361 -14.40 -0.06 15.75
N THR A 362 -15.67 0.30 15.69
CA THR A 362 -16.13 1.68 15.64
C THR A 362 -16.94 2.02 16.88
N VAL A 363 -16.75 3.23 17.37
CA VAL A 363 -17.56 3.81 18.44
C VAL A 363 -17.91 5.24 18.02
N GLU A 364 -19.17 5.59 18.17
CA GLU A 364 -19.68 6.92 17.90
C GLU A 364 -20.39 7.47 19.13
N THR A 365 -20.14 8.73 19.43
CA THR A 365 -20.85 9.53 20.43
C THR A 365 -21.47 10.77 19.77
N ALA A 366 -22.08 11.64 20.52
CA ALA A 366 -22.52 12.93 20.01
C ALA A 366 -21.36 13.76 19.44
N ASP A 367 -20.21 13.75 20.12
CA ASP A 367 -19.05 14.60 19.83
C ASP A 367 -17.94 13.92 19.03
N TYR A 368 -17.83 12.58 19.11
CA TYR A 368 -16.69 11.83 18.60
C TYR A 368 -17.08 10.72 17.65
N LEU A 369 -16.22 10.47 16.67
CA LEU A 369 -16.10 9.21 15.95
C LEU A 369 -14.72 8.61 16.27
N ALA A 370 -14.69 7.35 16.68
CA ALA A 370 -13.46 6.62 16.96
C ALA A 370 -13.45 5.27 16.25
N VAL A 371 -12.29 4.89 15.73
CA VAL A 371 -12.03 3.57 15.16
C VAL A 371 -10.78 3.01 15.82
N MET A 372 -10.80 1.72 16.15
CA MET A 372 -9.75 1.09 16.93
C MET A 372 -9.60 -0.39 16.58
N SER A 373 -8.40 -0.90 16.69
CA SER A 373 -8.10 -2.32 16.46
C SER A 373 -8.68 -3.25 17.53
N GLU A 374 -8.91 -2.74 18.75
CA GLU A 374 -9.50 -3.50 19.85
C GLU A 374 -10.68 -2.78 20.50
N THR A 375 -11.68 -3.55 20.92
CA THR A 375 -12.81 -3.00 21.69
C THR A 375 -12.34 -2.48 23.04
N GLY A 376 -12.69 -1.23 23.35
CA GLY A 376 -12.35 -0.60 24.63
C GLY A 376 -11.00 0.11 24.64
N GLN A 377 -10.24 0.08 23.57
CA GLN A 377 -8.97 0.81 23.46
C GLN A 377 -9.15 2.31 23.65
N ILE A 378 -10.23 2.90 23.14
CA ILE A 378 -10.65 4.26 23.44
C ILE A 378 -11.91 4.16 24.32
N ALA A 379 -11.82 4.63 25.56
CA ALA A 379 -12.91 4.56 26.51
C ALA A 379 -13.89 5.74 26.35
N PHE A 380 -15.16 5.43 26.34
CA PHE A 380 -16.25 6.40 26.43
C PHE A 380 -17.25 5.96 27.48
N PRO A 381 -17.84 6.89 28.26
CA PRO A 381 -18.93 6.57 29.16
C PRO A 381 -20.05 5.83 28.39
N PRO A 382 -20.54 4.68 28.90
CA PRO A 382 -21.54 3.88 28.15
C PRO A 382 -22.77 4.67 27.70
N GLU A 383 -23.22 5.61 28.52
CA GLU A 383 -24.37 6.49 28.25
C GLU A 383 -24.13 7.51 27.15
N SER A 384 -22.87 7.84 26.84
CA SER A 384 -22.52 8.77 25.77
C SER A 384 -22.44 8.08 24.40
N VAL A 385 -22.37 6.76 24.37
CA VAL A 385 -22.21 5.99 23.14
C VAL A 385 -23.54 5.89 22.41
N THR A 386 -23.61 6.50 21.22
CA THR A 386 -24.79 6.47 20.36
C THR A 386 -24.78 5.25 19.43
N ARG A 387 -23.59 4.79 19.04
CA ARG A 387 -23.44 3.65 18.15
C ARG A 387 -22.12 2.89 18.37
N ARG A 388 -22.18 1.57 18.24
CA ARG A 388 -21.01 0.68 18.19
C ARG A 388 -21.11 -0.20 16.96
N GLY A 389 -19.95 -0.47 16.34
CA GLY A 389 -19.91 -1.28 15.14
C GLY A 389 -18.53 -1.85 14.86
N ARG A 390 -18.39 -2.32 13.65
CA ARG A 390 -17.11 -2.80 13.09
C ARG A 390 -17.04 -2.40 11.62
N VAL A 391 -15.83 -2.30 11.11
CA VAL A 391 -15.60 -2.23 9.67
C VAL A 391 -15.60 -3.66 9.13
N GLU A 392 -16.38 -3.90 8.07
CA GLU A 392 -16.49 -5.21 7.43
C GLU A 392 -15.33 -5.45 6.44
N ALA A 393 -15.18 -6.69 5.98
CA ALA A 393 -14.18 -7.05 4.96
C ALA A 393 -14.33 -6.17 3.70
N GLY A 394 -13.21 -5.56 3.27
CA GLY A 394 -13.21 -4.61 2.16
C GLY A 394 -13.99 -3.31 2.41
N GLY A 395 -14.53 -3.15 3.63
CA GLY A 395 -15.31 -1.99 4.01
C GLY A 395 -14.46 -0.81 4.47
N MET A 396 -15.13 0.32 4.68
CA MET A 396 -14.53 1.55 5.18
C MET A 396 -15.52 2.36 6.01
N ILE A 397 -14.98 3.25 6.81
CA ILE A 397 -15.67 4.38 7.43
C ILE A 397 -14.75 5.59 7.41
N TYR A 398 -15.25 6.76 7.08
CA TYR A 398 -14.50 8.00 7.22
C TYR A 398 -15.39 9.16 7.64
N TRP A 399 -14.79 10.14 8.33
CA TRP A 399 -15.39 11.43 8.64
C TRP A 399 -14.84 12.47 7.69
N ASN A 400 -15.74 13.25 7.07
CA ASN A 400 -15.38 14.41 6.26
C ASN A 400 -15.67 15.68 7.05
N HIS A 401 -14.63 16.38 7.49
CA HIS A 401 -14.73 17.60 8.29
C HIS A 401 -15.34 18.76 7.53
N ALA A 402 -15.12 18.83 6.21
CA ALA A 402 -15.69 19.89 5.39
C ALA A 402 -17.22 19.76 5.25
N GLU A 403 -17.73 18.55 5.29
CA GLU A 403 -19.16 18.24 5.16
C GLU A 403 -19.83 17.97 6.51
N GLY A 404 -19.05 17.75 7.59
CA GLY A 404 -19.55 17.42 8.92
C GLY A 404 -20.31 16.08 8.95
N ARG A 405 -19.87 15.10 8.16
CA ARG A 405 -20.59 13.84 7.94
C ARG A 405 -19.66 12.62 7.95
N ALA A 406 -20.17 11.51 8.48
CA ALA A 406 -19.59 10.20 8.31
C ALA A 406 -20.09 9.52 7.02
N TYR A 407 -19.20 8.76 6.39
CA TYR A 407 -19.51 7.89 5.26
C TYR A 407 -19.11 6.46 5.59
N GLU A 408 -20.03 5.54 5.36
CA GLU A 408 -19.78 4.11 5.46
C GLU A 408 -19.64 3.50 4.07
N THR A 409 -19.22 2.24 3.99
CA THR A 409 -18.81 1.56 2.77
C THR A 409 -19.69 1.82 1.57
N GLU A 410 -21.01 1.58 1.68
CA GLU A 410 -21.94 1.69 0.55
C GLU A 410 -22.07 3.16 0.09
N ASP A 411 -22.37 4.07 1.02
CA ASP A 411 -22.47 5.51 0.73
C ASP A 411 -21.17 6.06 0.14
N ALA A 412 -20.02 5.65 0.71
CA ALA A 412 -18.71 6.06 0.25
C ALA A 412 -18.46 5.62 -1.20
N LEU A 413 -18.68 4.36 -1.52
CA LEU A 413 -18.46 3.83 -2.86
C LEU A 413 -19.39 4.47 -3.89
N GLU A 414 -20.66 4.69 -3.56
CA GLU A 414 -21.61 5.36 -4.44
C GLU A 414 -21.23 6.83 -4.68
N GLN A 415 -20.80 7.55 -3.65
CA GLN A 415 -20.31 8.92 -3.78
C GLN A 415 -19.07 8.99 -4.69
N LEU A 416 -18.10 8.10 -4.49
CA LEU A 416 -16.91 8.05 -5.32
C LEU A 416 -17.23 7.72 -6.77
N ALA A 417 -18.09 6.74 -6.99
CA ALA A 417 -18.50 6.32 -8.31
C ALA A 417 -19.33 7.38 -9.07
N ALA A 418 -19.89 8.36 -8.35
CA ALA A 418 -20.63 9.48 -8.95
C ALA A 418 -19.75 10.63 -9.46
N LYS A 419 -18.43 10.62 -9.15
CA LYS A 419 -17.51 11.71 -9.52
C LYS A 419 -17.24 11.76 -11.02
N GLU A 420 -17.22 10.59 -11.68
CA GLU A 420 -16.89 10.46 -13.10
C GLU A 420 -17.80 9.44 -13.79
N ASP A 421 -17.90 9.50 -15.11
CA ASP A 421 -18.53 8.45 -15.90
C ASP A 421 -17.54 7.30 -16.15
N TYR A 422 -17.28 6.52 -15.09
CA TYR A 422 -16.36 5.39 -15.16
C TYR A 422 -16.78 4.32 -16.17
N ALA A 423 -18.07 4.19 -16.50
CA ALA A 423 -18.53 3.25 -17.51
C ALA A 423 -18.07 3.68 -18.91
N ALA A 424 -18.15 4.97 -19.21
CA ALA A 424 -17.64 5.51 -20.48
C ALA A 424 -16.11 5.40 -20.55
N LEU A 425 -15.40 5.74 -19.46
CA LEU A 425 -13.94 5.62 -19.37
C LEU A 425 -13.49 4.17 -19.54
N LEU A 426 -14.19 3.23 -18.90
CA LEU A 426 -13.92 1.81 -19.00
C LEU A 426 -14.14 1.31 -20.45
N GLY A 427 -15.25 1.67 -21.08
CA GLY A 427 -15.54 1.32 -22.46
C GLY A 427 -14.53 1.87 -23.47
N ALA A 428 -13.93 3.02 -23.17
CA ALA A 428 -12.83 3.58 -23.98
C ALA A 428 -11.50 2.85 -23.75
N ALA A 429 -11.27 2.26 -22.57
CA ALA A 429 -10.00 1.66 -22.17
C ALA A 429 -9.91 0.15 -22.43
N GLN A 430 -11.04 -0.57 -22.53
CA GLN A 430 -11.05 -2.02 -22.64
C GLN A 430 -12.18 -2.57 -23.53
N VAL A 431 -11.99 -3.82 -23.96
CA VAL A 431 -13.01 -4.65 -24.61
C VAL A 431 -12.91 -6.07 -24.07
N ASN A 432 -14.04 -6.73 -23.84
CA ASN A 432 -14.03 -8.14 -23.45
C ASN A 432 -13.74 -9.03 -24.68
N ILE A 433 -12.96 -10.09 -24.52
CA ILE A 433 -12.66 -11.05 -25.59
C ILE A 433 -13.94 -11.69 -26.15
N ASP A 434 -15.00 -11.81 -25.35
CA ASP A 434 -16.26 -12.37 -25.78
C ASP A 434 -17.00 -11.44 -26.77
N ASP A 435 -16.75 -10.12 -26.70
CA ASP A 435 -17.31 -9.11 -27.60
C ASP A 435 -16.54 -8.99 -28.93
N LEU A 436 -15.36 -9.60 -29.01
CA LEU A 436 -14.58 -9.61 -30.25
C LEU A 436 -15.22 -10.55 -31.29
N PRO A 437 -15.11 -10.22 -32.60
CA PRO A 437 -15.62 -11.06 -33.66
C PRO A 437 -15.10 -12.50 -33.59
N SER A 438 -15.98 -13.45 -33.86
CA SER A 438 -15.58 -14.87 -33.90
C SER A 438 -14.64 -15.15 -35.08
N ALA A 439 -13.59 -15.92 -34.82
CA ALA A 439 -12.66 -16.43 -35.84
C ALA A 439 -12.76 -17.95 -36.01
N ASP A 440 -13.94 -18.54 -35.71
CA ASP A 440 -14.15 -19.99 -35.67
C ASP A 440 -13.96 -20.69 -37.03
N SER A 441 -14.14 -19.97 -38.16
CA SER A 441 -13.89 -20.48 -39.50
C SER A 441 -12.45 -20.96 -39.71
N ASP A 442 -11.49 -20.40 -38.95
CA ASP A 442 -10.06 -20.70 -39.13
C ASP A 442 -9.53 -21.73 -38.14
N LEU A 443 -10.37 -22.20 -37.20
CA LEU A 443 -9.95 -23.13 -36.14
C LEU A 443 -9.35 -24.44 -36.68
N LYS A 444 -9.98 -25.05 -37.68
CA LYS A 444 -9.49 -26.29 -38.30
C LYS A 444 -8.17 -26.08 -39.02
N LEU A 445 -8.04 -24.95 -39.72
CA LEU A 445 -6.81 -24.59 -40.42
C LEU A 445 -5.69 -24.23 -39.46
N ALA A 446 -6.00 -23.51 -38.40
CA ALA A 446 -5.05 -23.18 -37.35
C ALA A 446 -4.54 -24.44 -36.61
N ALA A 447 -5.45 -25.37 -36.26
CA ALA A 447 -5.08 -26.63 -35.64
C ALA A 447 -4.18 -27.48 -36.55
N ALA A 448 -4.48 -27.55 -37.85
CA ALA A 448 -3.66 -28.26 -38.80
C ALA A 448 -2.26 -27.65 -38.94
N ARG A 449 -2.14 -26.32 -38.96
CA ARG A 449 -0.86 -25.62 -39.00
C ARG A 449 -0.01 -25.80 -37.73
N TYR A 450 -0.66 -25.82 -36.56
CA TYR A 450 0.02 -25.97 -35.28
C TYR A 450 0.60 -27.37 -35.02
N PHE A 451 -0.17 -28.38 -35.39
CA PHE A 451 0.22 -29.78 -35.07
C PHE A 451 0.89 -30.47 -36.27
N GLY A 452 0.75 -29.95 -37.47
CA GLY A 452 1.32 -30.56 -38.67
C GLY A 452 0.97 -32.03 -38.77
N ASP A 453 1.90 -32.84 -39.21
CA ASP A 453 1.79 -34.31 -39.36
C ASP A 453 2.24 -35.07 -38.12
N LEU A 454 2.46 -34.37 -36.98
CA LEU A 454 2.88 -35.04 -35.73
C LEU A 454 1.80 -36.01 -35.24
N GLU A 455 2.17 -37.24 -35.09
CA GLU A 455 1.30 -38.25 -34.49
C GLU A 455 1.03 -37.95 -33.01
N ARG A 456 -0.07 -38.50 -32.47
CA ARG A 456 -0.53 -38.21 -31.09
C ARG A 456 0.55 -38.48 -30.02
N PRO A 457 1.35 -39.56 -30.04
CA PRO A 457 2.42 -39.77 -29.04
C PRO A 457 3.49 -38.67 -29.10
N ALA A 458 3.89 -38.24 -30.28
CA ALA A 458 4.87 -37.16 -30.46
C ALA A 458 4.33 -35.81 -29.92
N ARG A 459 3.02 -35.53 -30.08
CA ARG A 459 2.37 -34.35 -29.48
C ARG A 459 2.41 -34.40 -27.97
N TYR A 460 2.16 -35.56 -27.35
CA TYR A 460 2.23 -35.69 -25.89
C TYR A 460 3.64 -35.35 -25.38
N VAL A 461 4.67 -35.88 -26.03
CA VAL A 461 6.05 -35.57 -25.68
C VAL A 461 6.37 -34.09 -25.88
N ALA A 462 5.93 -33.49 -26.99
CA ALA A 462 6.15 -32.09 -27.27
C ALA A 462 5.53 -31.16 -26.19
N TYR A 463 4.41 -31.58 -25.57
CA TYR A 463 3.78 -30.88 -24.47
C TYR A 463 4.15 -31.42 -23.09
N THR A 464 5.25 -32.19 -22.99
CA THR A 464 5.75 -32.75 -21.74
C THR A 464 4.77 -33.70 -21.01
N HIS A 465 3.78 -34.24 -21.72
CA HIS A 465 2.83 -35.20 -21.16
C HIS A 465 3.33 -36.62 -21.27
N ASN A 466 3.20 -37.36 -20.18
CA ASN A 466 3.50 -38.77 -20.08
C ASN A 466 2.34 -39.53 -19.39
N GLN A 467 2.51 -40.83 -19.19
CA GLN A 467 1.48 -41.66 -18.55
C GLN A 467 1.15 -41.21 -17.12
N GLU A 468 2.13 -40.67 -16.38
CA GLU A 468 1.88 -40.13 -15.05
C GLU A 468 1.02 -38.88 -15.08
N SER A 469 1.29 -37.97 -16.04
CA SER A 469 0.48 -36.74 -16.24
C SER A 469 -0.99 -37.11 -16.51
N PHE A 470 -1.23 -38.13 -17.33
CA PHE A 470 -2.60 -38.61 -17.59
C PHE A 470 -3.20 -39.25 -16.36
N LYS A 471 -2.56 -40.26 -15.79
CA LYS A 471 -3.11 -41.08 -14.72
C LYS A 471 -3.33 -40.33 -13.41
N PHE A 472 -2.41 -39.44 -13.05
CA PHE A 472 -2.42 -38.77 -11.74
C PHE A 472 -2.91 -37.35 -11.75
N LEU A 473 -2.96 -36.68 -12.91
CA LEU A 473 -3.45 -35.31 -13.05
C LEU A 473 -4.70 -35.23 -13.92
N MET A 474 -4.57 -35.54 -15.23
CA MET A 474 -5.65 -35.24 -16.20
C MET A 474 -6.88 -36.12 -16.03
N ASP A 475 -6.71 -37.44 -15.90
CA ASP A 475 -7.85 -38.34 -15.74
C ASP A 475 -8.66 -38.08 -14.46
N PRO A 476 -8.06 -37.86 -13.28
CA PRO A 476 -8.81 -37.45 -12.10
C PRO A 476 -9.51 -36.10 -12.25
N MET A 477 -8.90 -35.11 -12.91
CA MET A 477 -9.51 -33.79 -13.17
C MET A 477 -10.70 -33.92 -14.12
N LEU A 478 -10.58 -34.72 -15.18
CA LEU A 478 -11.67 -34.98 -16.12
C LEU A 478 -12.84 -35.72 -15.47
N GLN A 479 -12.55 -36.63 -14.54
CA GLN A 479 -13.58 -37.39 -13.82
C GLN A 479 -14.32 -36.56 -12.78
N SER A 480 -13.60 -35.74 -12.05
CA SER A 480 -14.16 -34.95 -10.93
C SER A 480 -14.70 -33.59 -11.37
N GLY A 481 -14.29 -33.06 -12.52
CA GLY A 481 -14.55 -31.69 -12.94
C GLY A 481 -13.87 -30.65 -12.03
N ALA A 482 -12.89 -31.07 -11.21
CA ALA A 482 -12.19 -30.22 -10.25
C ALA A 482 -10.68 -30.34 -10.42
N GLU A 483 -10.00 -29.26 -10.15
CA GLU A 483 -8.53 -29.22 -10.18
C GLU A 483 -7.93 -30.08 -9.08
N LYS A 484 -6.83 -30.78 -9.38
CA LYS A 484 -6.15 -31.60 -8.40
C LYS A 484 -5.33 -30.74 -7.46
N VAL A 485 -5.53 -30.91 -6.17
CA VAL A 485 -4.74 -30.25 -5.14
C VAL A 485 -3.34 -30.86 -5.08
N SER A 486 -2.30 -30.03 -5.21
CA SER A 486 -0.91 -30.43 -5.05
C SER A 486 -0.07 -29.28 -4.50
N ALA A 487 1.09 -29.59 -3.93
CA ALA A 487 2.03 -28.56 -3.49
C ALA A 487 2.66 -27.85 -4.70
N MET A 488 2.86 -26.55 -4.58
CA MET A 488 3.64 -25.77 -5.55
C MET A 488 5.15 -25.95 -5.27
N GLY A 489 5.91 -26.03 -6.35
CA GLY A 489 7.36 -26.23 -6.28
C GLY A 489 7.78 -27.70 -6.40
N TYR A 490 9.04 -27.88 -6.73
CA TYR A 490 9.64 -29.19 -6.95
C TYR A 490 10.89 -29.31 -6.08
N GLY A 491 10.79 -30.10 -5.01
CA GLY A 491 11.89 -30.30 -4.05
C GLY A 491 12.69 -31.60 -4.27
N ASN A 492 12.33 -32.41 -5.27
CA ASN A 492 13.00 -33.68 -5.56
C ASN A 492 14.24 -33.43 -6.43
N ALA A 493 15.23 -34.31 -6.28
CA ALA A 493 16.37 -34.32 -7.18
C ALA A 493 15.92 -34.58 -8.63
N ILE A 494 16.56 -33.90 -9.58
CA ILE A 494 16.35 -34.16 -11.02
C ILE A 494 16.81 -35.58 -11.34
N ASN A 495 16.00 -36.33 -12.06
CA ASN A 495 16.33 -37.67 -12.46
C ASN A 495 17.40 -37.65 -13.56
N ALA A 496 18.62 -38.04 -13.21
CA ALA A 496 19.76 -38.07 -14.12
C ALA A 496 19.66 -39.14 -15.24
N LEU A 497 18.69 -40.04 -15.15
CA LEU A 497 18.47 -41.10 -16.14
C LEU A 497 17.34 -40.79 -17.13
N SER A 498 16.71 -39.64 -17.01
CA SER A 498 15.61 -39.26 -17.89
C SER A 498 16.02 -38.10 -18.82
N ASP A 499 15.89 -38.32 -20.11
CA ASP A 499 16.05 -37.24 -21.11
C ASP A 499 14.85 -36.26 -21.15
N ASN A 500 13.78 -36.55 -20.38
CA ASN A 500 12.52 -35.82 -20.39
C ASN A 500 12.09 -35.39 -18.96
N GLU A 501 12.92 -34.67 -18.28
CA GLU A 501 12.59 -34.05 -17.01
C GLU A 501 11.70 -32.78 -17.20
N GLY A 502 10.48 -32.98 -17.57
CA GLY A 502 9.40 -32.03 -17.72
C GLY A 502 9.68 -30.55 -17.39
N GLY A 503 9.73 -29.74 -18.41
CA GLY A 503 9.64 -28.29 -18.47
C GLY A 503 10.48 -27.44 -17.50
N VAL A 504 10.76 -26.22 -17.91
CA VAL A 504 11.53 -25.23 -17.13
C VAL A 504 10.92 -24.93 -15.75
N ALA A 505 9.62 -25.14 -15.56
CA ALA A 505 8.92 -24.93 -14.29
C ALA A 505 9.49 -25.74 -13.11
N LYS A 506 10.11 -26.91 -13.36
CA LYS A 506 10.76 -27.73 -12.32
C LYS A 506 12.01 -27.09 -11.70
N TYR A 507 12.61 -26.12 -12.37
CA TYR A 507 13.80 -25.41 -11.88
C TYR A 507 13.48 -24.19 -11.04
N PHE A 508 12.20 -23.83 -10.93
CA PHE A 508 11.75 -22.71 -10.11
C PHE A 508 11.20 -23.19 -8.78
N SER A 509 11.50 -22.44 -7.74
CA SER A 509 10.96 -22.64 -6.41
C SER A 509 10.26 -21.39 -5.92
N GLN A 510 9.26 -21.61 -5.08
CA GLN A 510 8.55 -20.57 -4.39
C GLN A 510 9.47 -19.84 -3.40
N ARG A 511 9.43 -18.51 -3.38
CA ARG A 511 10.28 -17.67 -2.52
C ARG A 511 9.60 -17.18 -1.25
N PHE A 512 8.31 -17.34 -1.10
CA PHE A 512 7.58 -16.88 0.09
C PHE A 512 7.36 -18.04 1.05
N ALA A 513 7.30 -17.72 2.35
CA ALA A 513 6.98 -18.69 3.38
C ALA A 513 5.53 -19.19 3.22
N GLN A 514 5.35 -20.48 3.41
CA GLN A 514 4.01 -21.07 3.50
C GLN A 514 3.70 -21.40 4.96
N VAL A 515 2.47 -21.13 5.38
CA VAL A 515 1.95 -21.54 6.67
C VAL A 515 1.15 -22.83 6.54
N THR A 516 1.17 -23.66 7.58
CA THR A 516 0.43 -24.94 7.60
C THR A 516 -1.08 -24.71 7.48
N ASN A 517 -1.58 -23.64 8.11
CA ASN A 517 -2.97 -23.23 8.07
C ASN A 517 -3.06 -21.81 7.50
N PRO A 518 -3.13 -21.66 6.17
CA PRO A 518 -3.28 -20.34 5.57
C PRO A 518 -4.59 -19.67 6.01
N PRO A 519 -4.62 -18.34 6.15
CA PRO A 519 -5.81 -17.61 6.59
C PRO A 519 -6.94 -17.59 5.55
N LEU A 520 -6.66 -18.06 4.33
CA LEU A 520 -7.61 -18.15 3.23
C LEU A 520 -8.16 -19.58 3.13
N ASP A 521 -9.46 -19.69 3.24
CA ASP A 521 -10.22 -20.90 2.90
C ASP A 521 -10.84 -20.76 1.49
N SER A 522 -11.40 -21.87 0.97
CA SER A 522 -11.98 -21.89 -0.37
C SER A 522 -13.18 -20.93 -0.56
N ILE A 523 -13.87 -20.57 0.50
CA ILE A 523 -15.00 -19.61 0.45
C ILE A 523 -14.45 -18.19 0.25
N ARG A 524 -13.43 -17.81 1.05
CA ARG A 524 -12.79 -16.51 0.91
C ARG A 524 -12.03 -16.34 -0.41
N GLU A 525 -11.44 -17.42 -0.91
CA GLU A 525 -10.82 -17.43 -2.25
C GLU A 525 -11.86 -17.18 -3.35
N ALA A 526 -13.02 -17.80 -3.28
CA ALA A 526 -14.08 -17.60 -4.26
C ALA A 526 -14.57 -16.15 -4.33
N ASP A 527 -14.64 -15.47 -3.18
CA ASP A 527 -15.05 -14.07 -3.11
C ASP A 527 -13.93 -13.09 -3.47
N GLY A 528 -12.70 -13.38 -3.06
CA GLY A 528 -11.56 -12.47 -3.12
C GLY A 528 -10.61 -12.64 -4.31
N MET A 529 -10.70 -13.74 -5.06
CA MET A 529 -9.79 -14.05 -6.17
C MET A 529 -10.50 -13.96 -7.51
N THR A 530 -9.74 -13.53 -8.53
CA THR A 530 -10.21 -13.53 -9.91
C THR A 530 -9.15 -14.13 -10.83
N LEU A 531 -9.61 -14.81 -11.88
CA LEU A 531 -8.77 -15.29 -12.97
C LEU A 531 -8.76 -14.31 -14.15
N ARG A 532 -9.49 -13.22 -14.04
CA ARG A 532 -9.60 -12.19 -15.08
C ARG A 532 -8.26 -11.49 -15.29
N VAL A 533 -7.87 -11.32 -16.55
CA VAL A 533 -6.61 -10.69 -16.95
C VAL A 533 -6.89 -9.66 -18.04
N ALA A 534 -6.23 -8.51 -17.99
CA ALA A 534 -6.24 -7.52 -19.05
C ALA A 534 -4.93 -7.60 -19.85
N LEU A 535 -5.04 -7.79 -21.17
CA LEU A 535 -3.93 -7.89 -22.10
C LEU A 535 -3.74 -6.56 -22.84
N GLY A 536 -2.50 -6.13 -23.01
CA GLY A 536 -2.14 -4.88 -23.68
C GLY A 536 -1.62 -3.83 -22.71
N GLU A 537 -1.38 -2.64 -23.25
CA GLU A 537 -0.84 -1.52 -22.47
C GLU A 537 -1.83 -1.09 -21.36
N LYS A 538 -1.31 -0.88 -20.14
CA LYS A 538 -2.11 -0.31 -19.07
C LYS A 538 -2.52 1.13 -19.42
N PRO A 539 -3.81 1.51 -19.29
CA PRO A 539 -4.23 2.87 -19.53
C PRO A 539 -3.55 3.81 -18.52
N HIS A 540 -3.11 4.95 -19.00
CA HIS A 540 -2.44 5.92 -18.16
C HIS A 540 -3.42 7.05 -17.83
N LEU A 541 -3.97 7.10 -16.60
CA LEU A 541 -4.83 8.18 -16.08
C LEU A 541 -5.78 8.79 -17.14
N GLY A 542 -6.64 7.96 -17.73
CA GLY A 542 -7.60 8.40 -18.74
C GLY A 542 -7.08 8.47 -20.17
N HIS A 543 -5.80 8.17 -20.40
CA HIS A 543 -5.22 8.10 -21.75
C HIS A 543 -4.69 6.69 -22.02
N SER A 544 -5.19 6.08 -23.07
CA SER A 544 -4.70 4.81 -23.61
C SER A 544 -4.41 4.97 -25.10
N ARG A 545 -3.29 4.40 -25.57
CA ARG A 545 -3.00 4.36 -27.01
C ARG A 545 -3.87 3.34 -27.74
N SER A 546 -4.36 2.35 -26.99
CA SER A 546 -5.21 1.27 -27.49
C SER A 546 -6.08 0.73 -26.37
N ARG A 547 -7.12 -0.04 -26.74
CA ARG A 547 -7.97 -0.72 -25.74
C ARG A 547 -7.30 -2.00 -25.26
N GLN A 548 -7.36 -2.30 -23.97
CA GLN A 548 -6.96 -3.61 -23.46
C GLN A 548 -8.01 -4.66 -23.83
N ILE A 549 -7.56 -5.89 -24.08
CA ILE A 549 -8.44 -7.05 -24.22
C ILE A 549 -8.55 -7.74 -22.87
N VAL A 550 -9.74 -7.79 -22.33
CA VAL A 550 -10.03 -8.49 -21.08
C VAL A 550 -10.41 -9.93 -21.37
N VAL A 551 -9.67 -10.86 -20.75
CA VAL A 551 -9.97 -12.30 -20.77
C VAL A 551 -10.42 -12.76 -19.40
N ASN A 552 -11.42 -13.65 -19.36
CA ASN A 552 -12.04 -14.11 -18.11
C ASN A 552 -11.22 -15.22 -17.43
N SER A 553 -10.20 -15.75 -18.12
CA SER A 553 -9.30 -16.78 -17.62
C SER A 553 -7.91 -16.63 -18.25
N PRO A 554 -6.83 -16.91 -17.53
CA PRO A 554 -5.47 -16.97 -18.11
C PRO A 554 -5.29 -18.18 -19.05
N VAL A 555 -6.23 -19.13 -19.02
CA VAL A 555 -6.24 -20.28 -19.94
C VAL A 555 -7.05 -19.92 -21.18
N LEU A 556 -6.37 -19.79 -22.31
CA LEU A 556 -6.97 -19.40 -23.58
C LEU A 556 -7.19 -20.64 -24.46
N ARG A 557 -8.35 -20.71 -25.06
CA ARG A 557 -8.65 -21.70 -26.11
C ARG A 557 -8.04 -21.26 -27.42
N MET A 558 -7.92 -22.17 -28.39
CA MET A 558 -7.46 -21.84 -29.73
C MET A 558 -8.33 -20.74 -30.39
N ALA A 559 -9.65 -20.78 -30.17
CA ALA A 559 -10.56 -19.77 -30.64
C ALA A 559 -10.26 -18.38 -30.07
N ASP A 560 -9.91 -18.30 -28.78
CA ASP A 560 -9.58 -17.05 -28.12
C ASP A 560 -8.27 -16.47 -28.69
N MET A 561 -7.27 -17.32 -28.93
CA MET A 561 -6.01 -16.92 -29.58
C MET A 561 -6.23 -16.40 -31.02
N LEU A 562 -7.16 -17.00 -31.76
CA LEU A 562 -7.50 -16.51 -33.10
C LEU A 562 -8.21 -15.17 -33.04
N LYS A 563 -9.10 -14.95 -32.08
CA LYS A 563 -9.72 -13.63 -31.84
C LYS A 563 -8.66 -12.57 -31.53
N ILE A 564 -7.71 -12.86 -30.64
CA ILE A 564 -6.61 -11.94 -30.28
C ILE A 564 -5.76 -11.60 -31.50
N LYS A 565 -5.49 -12.58 -32.39
CA LYS A 565 -4.72 -12.35 -33.61
C LYS A 565 -5.48 -11.59 -34.70
N ALA A 566 -6.80 -11.72 -34.74
CA ALA A 566 -7.64 -11.09 -35.78
C ALA A 566 -8.15 -9.69 -35.41
N GLN A 567 -8.09 -9.32 -34.13
CA GLN A 567 -8.61 -8.04 -33.63
C GLN A 567 -7.71 -6.84 -34.01
N THR A 568 -8.29 -5.64 -33.96
CA THR A 568 -7.64 -4.36 -34.26
C THR A 568 -7.65 -3.38 -33.08
N GLU A 569 -8.11 -3.81 -31.91
CA GLU A 569 -8.29 -2.97 -30.72
C GLU A 569 -6.96 -2.60 -30.06
N THR A 570 -5.99 -3.54 -30.08
CA THR A 570 -4.66 -3.33 -29.54
C THR A 570 -3.62 -3.95 -30.47
N PRO A 571 -2.45 -3.29 -30.67
CA PRO A 571 -1.34 -3.88 -31.41
C PRO A 571 -0.91 -5.20 -30.76
N TRP A 572 -0.47 -6.14 -31.56
CA TRP A 572 0.15 -7.36 -31.06
C TRP A 572 1.30 -7.78 -31.98
N ASP A 573 2.26 -8.50 -31.43
CA ASP A 573 3.34 -9.10 -32.19
C ASP A 573 3.75 -10.45 -31.57
N ARG A 574 4.54 -11.21 -32.32
CA ARG A 574 5.06 -12.51 -31.90
C ARG A 574 6.57 -12.45 -31.86
N PHE A 575 7.15 -12.83 -30.73
CA PHE A 575 8.58 -12.90 -30.51
C PHE A 575 9.03 -14.35 -30.45
N ASP A 576 10.11 -14.69 -31.17
CA ASP A 576 10.68 -16.03 -31.13
C ASP A 576 11.59 -16.16 -29.90
N ILE A 577 11.27 -17.13 -29.04
CA ILE A 577 12.04 -17.39 -27.81
C ILE A 577 13.01 -18.55 -27.96
N LEU A 578 13.23 -19.05 -29.17
CA LEU A 578 14.19 -20.11 -29.44
C LEU A 578 15.63 -19.58 -29.43
N TYR A 579 16.57 -20.39 -29.01
CA TYR A 579 17.99 -20.13 -29.12
C TYR A 579 18.74 -21.34 -29.65
N GLU A 580 19.91 -21.12 -30.24
CA GLU A 580 20.77 -22.20 -30.72
C GLU A 580 21.66 -22.69 -29.57
N PRO A 581 21.43 -23.93 -29.06
CA PRO A 581 22.21 -24.44 -27.95
C PRO A 581 23.63 -24.83 -28.37
N VAL A 582 24.59 -24.57 -27.48
CA VAL A 582 25.99 -25.01 -27.67
C VAL A 582 26.19 -26.32 -26.93
N PHE A 583 26.36 -27.40 -27.70
CA PHE A 583 26.55 -28.74 -27.14
C PHE A 583 28.01 -28.99 -26.76
N GLY A 584 28.21 -29.69 -25.63
CA GLY A 584 29.53 -30.09 -25.15
C GLY A 584 30.30 -29.02 -24.35
N ASP A 585 29.79 -27.80 -24.27
CA ASP A 585 30.35 -26.70 -23.47
C ASP A 585 29.24 -26.00 -22.69
N ALA A 586 29.15 -26.26 -21.40
CA ALA A 586 28.10 -25.75 -20.53
C ALA A 586 28.18 -24.22 -20.36
N LEU A 587 29.39 -23.65 -20.28
CA LEU A 587 29.58 -22.20 -20.13
C LEU A 587 29.23 -21.45 -21.41
N ALA A 588 29.64 -21.99 -22.55
CA ALA A 588 29.27 -21.41 -23.84
C ALA A 588 27.77 -21.50 -24.09
N ASN A 589 27.10 -22.59 -23.66
CA ASN A 589 25.66 -22.72 -23.78
C ASN A 589 24.91 -21.75 -22.86
N GLU A 590 25.38 -21.55 -21.61
CA GLU A 590 24.84 -20.56 -20.69
C GLU A 590 24.95 -19.13 -21.29
N ALA A 591 26.12 -18.79 -21.83
CA ALA A 591 26.32 -17.49 -22.48
C ALA A 591 25.40 -17.28 -23.70
N ALA A 592 25.19 -18.33 -24.52
CA ALA A 592 24.27 -18.29 -25.66
C ALA A 592 22.81 -18.09 -25.20
N LEU A 593 22.38 -18.78 -24.15
CA LEU A 593 21.05 -18.62 -23.56
C LEU A 593 20.84 -17.19 -23.02
N ILE A 594 21.79 -16.68 -22.22
CA ILE A 594 21.72 -15.31 -21.68
C ILE A 594 21.63 -14.29 -22.80
N SER A 595 22.47 -14.41 -23.84
CA SER A 595 22.44 -13.52 -25.00
C SER A 595 21.10 -13.55 -25.74
N ALA A 596 20.50 -14.73 -25.89
CA ALA A 596 19.18 -14.88 -26.51
C ALA A 596 18.07 -14.24 -25.67
N ILE A 597 18.10 -14.41 -24.34
CA ILE A 597 17.15 -13.79 -23.40
C ILE A 597 17.25 -12.26 -23.51
N ASP A 598 18.45 -11.71 -23.50
CA ASP A 598 18.67 -10.25 -23.61
C ASP A 598 18.17 -9.70 -24.95
N ALA A 599 18.41 -10.43 -26.04
CA ALA A 599 17.93 -10.04 -27.37
C ALA A 599 16.40 -9.97 -27.42
N VAL A 600 15.72 -11.03 -27.01
CA VAL A 600 14.24 -11.07 -26.98
C VAL A 600 13.69 -10.00 -26.03
N ALA A 601 14.29 -9.82 -24.85
CA ALA A 601 13.86 -8.79 -23.90
C ALA A 601 13.96 -7.38 -24.52
N ASN A 602 15.03 -7.08 -25.24
CA ASN A 602 15.20 -5.80 -25.92
C ASN A 602 14.17 -5.59 -27.03
N GLU A 603 13.86 -6.62 -27.82
CA GLU A 603 12.83 -6.55 -28.85
C GLU A 603 11.44 -6.30 -28.27
N VAL A 604 11.06 -7.04 -27.21
CA VAL A 604 9.77 -6.87 -26.51
C VAL A 604 9.67 -5.48 -25.89
N VAL A 605 10.72 -4.99 -25.24
CA VAL A 605 10.76 -3.63 -24.67
C VAL A 605 10.64 -2.58 -25.76
N GLY A 606 11.31 -2.77 -26.91
CA GLY A 606 11.19 -1.89 -28.08
C GLY A 606 9.76 -1.82 -28.59
N PHE A 607 9.12 -2.96 -28.81
CA PHE A 607 7.72 -3.05 -29.21
C PHE A 607 6.78 -2.37 -28.21
N ALA A 608 6.94 -2.64 -26.90
CA ALA A 608 6.10 -2.05 -25.86
C ALA A 608 6.23 -0.52 -25.83
N ARG A 609 7.44 0.03 -26.01
CA ARG A 609 7.67 1.49 -26.04
C ARG A 609 7.05 2.14 -27.28
N GLU A 610 7.18 1.52 -28.43
CA GLU A 610 6.71 2.08 -29.69
C GLU A 610 5.20 1.93 -29.88
N LYS A 611 4.65 0.75 -29.61
CA LYS A 611 3.28 0.39 -29.97
C LYS A 611 2.35 0.14 -28.77
N GLY A 612 2.87 -0.25 -27.63
CA GLY A 612 2.09 -0.51 -26.42
C GLY A 612 1.05 -1.60 -26.61
N GLY A 613 1.49 -2.80 -26.95
CA GLY A 613 0.59 -3.88 -27.32
C GLY A 613 0.74 -5.16 -26.50
N ILE A 614 0.30 -6.27 -27.09
CA ILE A 614 0.43 -7.63 -26.56
C ILE A 614 1.66 -8.27 -27.22
N ALA A 615 2.63 -8.70 -26.40
CA ALA A 615 3.84 -9.38 -26.86
C ALA A 615 3.79 -10.88 -26.54
#